data_5ea11d4f8ebed77f7cab900b548be454
#
_entry.id   5ea11d4f8ebed77f7cab900b548be454
#
_cell.length_a   1.000
_cell.length_b   1.000
_cell.length_c   1.000
_cell.angle_alpha   90.00
_cell.angle_beta   90.00
_cell.angle_gamma   90.00
#
_symmetry.space_group_name_H-M   'P 1'
#
loop_
_entity.id
_entity.type
_entity.pdbx_description
1 polymer ?
#
loop_
_entity_poly.entity_id
_entity_poly.type
_entity_poly.pdbx_seq_one_letter_code
_entity_poly.pdbx_strand_id
1 'polypeptide(L)'
;MGRVRVLSLAAVGALVLAGGIGAALRADPAPSTAYLTDDAGRALILNGFNTASSAKSTPDGMPTFTEADLDREHTDMGTNFVRFLISWRSVEPEPGVYSQEYLDRVAERVDWYADRGYSVMLDMHQDLYSSAITPSGQNGNGAPAWATYLDGLPVGDNDMWEMYYLEPGVIRAFDNFWNTTGKHPELTDHYANAWRAVAERFAGNPAVVAYDLMNEPYGGTLQGSVFEAGPLTALYQKTSDAIRTVDRDTWVCVAPQAMGTNWGTPSGLRPIDDARDGEQRVAYCPHIYPLPMDLGGGYTGSSRTQVDATIDAWRGNVLRTAAELGNVPIILGEFGLDTTLPGALDYVNRIYDTAREMGAGVSYWSRDPGPWGPYEEDGAERNLVAALDEPYPRAIAGQPVRWAADADRLEFSYVPNLSITAPTEVYLPVRTFPDGPDVDGAHVANWNPETRILTLRAPATRQEVTVTVTPRG
;
A
#
# COMPACT_ATOMS: atom_id res chain seq x y z
N MET A 1 13.36 -20.81 -29.03
CA MET A 1 12.88 -19.60 -28.31
C MET A 1 13.07 -19.67 -26.79
N GLY A 2 13.12 -20.84 -26.12
CA GLY A 2 13.22 -20.93 -24.65
C GLY A 2 14.59 -20.68 -24.01
N ARG A 3 15.70 -20.70 -24.74
CA ARG A 3 17.04 -20.52 -24.15
C ARG A 3 17.53 -19.06 -24.04
N VAL A 4 16.93 -18.14 -24.78
CA VAL A 4 17.30 -16.72 -24.72
C VAL A 4 16.59 -16.03 -23.53
N ARG A 5 15.38 -16.47 -23.17
CA ARG A 5 14.61 -15.92 -22.03
C ARG A 5 15.29 -16.11 -20.67
N VAL A 6 15.98 -17.24 -20.47
CA VAL A 6 16.66 -17.57 -19.20
C VAL A 6 17.93 -16.74 -18.98
N LEU A 7 18.61 -16.32 -20.03
CA LEU A 7 19.87 -15.56 -19.93
C LEU A 7 19.65 -14.06 -19.64
N SER A 8 18.57 -13.48 -20.10
CA SER A 8 18.25 -12.04 -19.85
C SER A 8 17.78 -11.80 -18.40
N LEU A 9 17.01 -12.74 -17.85
CA LEU A 9 16.57 -12.71 -16.45
C LEU A 9 17.72 -12.96 -15.45
N ALA A 10 18.69 -13.80 -15.82
CA ALA A 10 19.87 -14.03 -15.00
C ALA A 10 20.75 -12.77 -14.86
N ALA A 11 20.74 -11.87 -15.84
CA ALA A 11 21.52 -10.64 -15.81
C ALA A 11 20.90 -9.59 -14.88
N VAL A 12 19.56 -9.50 -14.80
CA VAL A 12 18.86 -8.60 -13.85
C VAL A 12 18.98 -9.17 -12.43
N GLY A 13 18.78 -10.47 -12.24
CA GLY A 13 18.97 -11.12 -10.95
C GLY A 13 20.41 -11.10 -10.42
N ALA A 14 21.41 -11.14 -11.31
CA ALA A 14 22.83 -11.13 -10.92
C ALA A 14 23.31 -9.74 -10.42
N LEU A 15 22.73 -8.64 -10.90
CA LEU A 15 23.02 -7.29 -10.40
C LEU A 15 22.45 -7.07 -8.99
N VAL A 16 21.33 -7.71 -8.67
CA VAL A 16 20.68 -7.61 -7.36
C VAL A 16 21.32 -8.52 -6.32
N LEU A 17 21.73 -9.73 -6.72
CA LEU A 17 22.37 -10.71 -5.83
C LEU A 17 23.78 -10.31 -5.36
N ALA A 18 24.49 -9.49 -6.11
CA ALA A 18 25.83 -9.03 -5.72
C ALA A 18 25.82 -7.98 -4.57
N GLY A 19 24.70 -7.31 -4.32
CA GLY A 19 24.52 -6.36 -3.21
C GLY A 19 24.00 -6.96 -1.91
N GLY A 20 23.44 -8.18 -1.94
CA GLY A 20 22.66 -8.76 -0.85
C GLY A 20 23.42 -9.63 0.17
N ILE A 21 24.68 -9.99 -0.06
CA ILE A 21 25.37 -10.99 0.77
C ILE A 21 26.06 -10.40 2.02
N GLY A 22 25.96 -9.09 2.25
CA GLY A 22 26.62 -8.41 3.38
C GLY A 22 25.77 -8.17 4.64
N ALA A 23 24.48 -8.55 4.66
CA ALA A 23 23.58 -8.29 5.80
C ALA A 23 23.51 -9.49 6.76
N ALA A 24 24.66 -10.03 7.19
CA ALA A 24 24.69 -11.13 8.13
C ALA A 24 24.38 -10.66 9.57
N LEU A 25 23.35 -11.25 10.19
CA LEU A 25 23.20 -11.44 11.63
C LEU A 25 23.08 -10.17 12.52
N ARG A 26 22.26 -9.20 12.12
CA ARG A 26 21.68 -8.31 13.12
C ARG A 26 20.37 -8.93 13.60
N ALA A 27 20.11 -8.87 14.92
CA ALA A 27 18.78 -9.24 15.44
C ALA A 27 17.72 -8.44 14.69
N ASP A 28 16.60 -9.09 14.37
CA ASP A 28 15.47 -8.40 13.76
C ASP A 28 15.05 -7.23 14.66
N PRO A 29 14.78 -6.06 14.08
CA PRO A 29 14.25 -4.94 14.85
C PRO A 29 12.89 -5.34 15.45
N ALA A 30 12.52 -4.70 16.57
CA ALA A 30 11.20 -4.88 17.15
C ALA A 30 10.10 -4.45 16.14
N PRO A 31 8.89 -5.01 16.23
CA PRO A 31 7.74 -4.54 15.46
C PRO A 31 7.53 -3.03 15.64
N SER A 32 6.95 -2.37 14.64
CA SER A 32 6.57 -0.97 14.78
C SER A 32 5.56 -0.82 15.91
N THR A 33 5.78 0.18 16.76
CA THR A 33 4.82 0.58 17.80
C THR A 33 3.96 1.75 17.36
N ALA A 34 4.18 2.29 16.17
CA ALA A 34 3.43 3.39 15.61
C ALA A 34 2.30 2.85 14.72
N TYR A 35 1.13 3.50 14.81
CA TYR A 35 -0.05 3.20 14.01
C TYR A 35 -0.64 4.51 13.51
N LEU A 36 -1.29 4.48 12.34
CA LEU A 36 -2.20 5.54 11.98
C LEU A 36 -3.32 5.59 13.03
N THR A 37 -3.79 6.80 13.33
CA THR A 37 -4.88 7.00 14.29
C THR A 37 -6.06 7.69 13.62
N ASP A 38 -7.27 7.34 14.06
CA ASP A 38 -8.48 8.10 13.72
C ASP A 38 -8.60 9.37 14.57
N ASP A 39 -9.64 10.16 14.29
CA ASP A 39 -9.94 11.41 15.03
C ASP A 39 -10.24 11.20 16.52
N ALA A 40 -10.62 9.99 16.91
CA ALA A 40 -10.80 9.62 18.30
C ALA A 40 -9.50 9.21 19.01
N GLY A 41 -8.39 9.10 18.25
CA GLY A 41 -7.08 8.68 18.73
C GLY A 41 -6.92 7.15 18.83
N ARG A 42 -7.83 6.36 18.26
CA ARG A 42 -7.70 4.89 18.23
C ARG A 42 -6.66 4.49 17.17
N ALA A 43 -5.87 3.49 17.47
CA ALA A 43 -4.97 2.87 16.49
C ALA A 43 -5.78 2.11 15.43
N LEU A 44 -5.53 2.41 14.15
CA LEU A 44 -6.18 1.77 13.01
C LEU A 44 -5.40 0.53 12.59
N ILE A 45 -6.11 -0.59 12.42
CA ILE A 45 -5.61 -1.79 11.76
C ILE A 45 -6.27 -1.82 10.38
N LEU A 46 -5.47 -1.49 9.36
CA LEU A 46 -5.95 -1.31 8.00
C LEU A 46 -5.87 -2.63 7.23
N ASN A 47 -6.98 -3.04 6.62
CA ASN A 47 -7.07 -4.24 5.81
C ASN A 47 -7.96 -3.98 4.59
N GLY A 48 -7.41 -4.09 3.37
CA GLY A 48 -8.17 -3.80 2.18
C GLY A 48 -7.44 -4.03 0.87
N PHE A 49 -7.87 -3.30 -0.15
CA PHE A 49 -7.42 -3.47 -1.52
C PHE A 49 -6.86 -2.19 -2.12
N ASN A 50 -6.03 -2.36 -3.14
CA ASN A 50 -5.85 -1.36 -4.17
C ASN A 50 -7.08 -1.31 -5.07
N THR A 51 -7.46 -0.13 -5.56
CA THR A 51 -8.52 -0.02 -6.57
C THR A 51 -8.15 -0.75 -7.84
N ALA A 52 -9.17 -1.04 -8.66
CA ALA A 52 -8.98 -1.78 -9.90
C ALA A 52 -8.01 -1.09 -10.87
N SER A 53 -7.22 -1.88 -11.58
CA SER A 53 -6.27 -1.45 -12.61
C SER A 53 -6.90 -0.63 -13.74
N SER A 54 -8.23 -0.71 -13.90
CA SER A 54 -8.97 0.13 -14.84
C SER A 54 -8.71 1.63 -14.64
N ALA A 55 -8.42 2.10 -13.41
CA ALA A 55 -8.03 3.48 -13.15
C ALA A 55 -6.76 3.91 -13.92
N LYS A 56 -5.89 2.96 -14.28
CA LYS A 56 -4.66 3.23 -15.05
C LYS A 56 -4.94 3.52 -16.53
N SER A 57 -5.98 2.90 -17.10
CA SER A 57 -6.25 2.85 -18.55
C SER A 57 -7.52 3.56 -19.01
N THR A 58 -8.48 3.80 -18.10
CA THR A 58 -9.69 4.54 -18.45
C THR A 58 -9.33 5.98 -18.88
N PRO A 59 -10.04 6.54 -19.88
CA PRO A 59 -9.79 7.90 -20.33
C PRO A 59 -9.97 8.96 -19.23
N ASP A 60 -10.85 8.68 -18.30
CA ASP A 60 -11.19 9.58 -17.19
C ASP A 60 -10.39 9.28 -15.90
N GLY A 61 -9.54 8.26 -15.90
CA GLY A 61 -8.72 7.89 -14.75
C GLY A 61 -9.51 7.30 -13.56
N MET A 62 -10.77 6.89 -13.78
CA MET A 62 -11.60 6.30 -12.73
C MET A 62 -11.66 4.77 -12.83
N PRO A 63 -11.67 4.06 -11.69
CA PRO A 63 -11.93 2.63 -11.69
C PRO A 63 -13.37 2.32 -12.11
N THR A 64 -13.58 1.16 -12.75
CA THR A 64 -14.87 0.80 -13.33
C THR A 64 -15.84 0.11 -12.36
N PHE A 65 -15.48 -0.12 -11.11
CA PHE A 65 -16.37 -0.72 -10.11
C PHE A 65 -17.51 0.23 -9.71
N THR A 66 -18.55 -0.36 -9.13
CA THR A 66 -19.78 0.33 -8.67
C THR A 66 -19.90 0.29 -7.14
N GLU A 67 -20.86 1.03 -6.58
CA GLU A 67 -21.20 0.95 -5.16
C GLU A 67 -21.61 -0.47 -4.74
N ALA A 68 -22.37 -1.17 -5.57
CA ALA A 68 -22.76 -2.56 -5.29
C ALA A 68 -21.57 -3.52 -5.19
N ASP A 69 -20.52 -3.24 -5.94
CA ASP A 69 -19.27 -3.99 -5.84
C ASP A 69 -18.55 -3.73 -4.50
N LEU A 70 -18.61 -2.49 -3.98
CA LEU A 70 -18.09 -2.15 -2.67
C LEU A 70 -18.93 -2.73 -1.53
N ASP A 71 -20.27 -2.70 -1.64
CA ASP A 71 -21.16 -3.36 -0.68
C ASP A 71 -20.80 -4.83 -0.53
N ARG A 72 -20.56 -5.47 -1.67
CA ARG A 72 -20.17 -6.87 -1.69
C ARG A 72 -18.81 -7.11 -1.07
N GLU A 73 -17.78 -6.35 -1.44
CA GLU A 73 -16.45 -6.44 -0.88
C GLU A 73 -16.47 -6.29 0.64
N HIS A 74 -17.18 -5.25 1.14
CA HIS A 74 -17.32 -4.99 2.56
C HIS A 74 -18.04 -6.14 3.30
N THR A 75 -19.09 -6.69 2.68
CA THR A 75 -19.87 -7.79 3.27
C THR A 75 -19.11 -9.10 3.29
N ASP A 76 -18.43 -9.43 2.19
CA ASP A 76 -17.79 -10.72 2.00
C ASP A 76 -16.44 -10.86 2.75
N MET A 77 -15.74 -9.74 2.98
CA MET A 77 -14.37 -9.75 3.53
C MET A 77 -14.14 -8.76 4.67
N GLY A 78 -15.12 -7.91 5.01
CA GLY A 78 -15.02 -6.97 6.12
C GLY A 78 -13.87 -5.96 6.02
N THR A 79 -13.42 -5.68 4.79
CA THR A 79 -12.35 -4.70 4.53
C THR A 79 -12.73 -3.31 5.07
N ASN A 80 -11.74 -2.55 5.49
CA ASN A 80 -11.91 -1.20 6.05
C ASN A 80 -10.92 -0.18 5.48
N PHE A 81 -10.21 -0.55 4.43
CA PHE A 81 -9.17 0.26 3.85
C PHE A 81 -9.14 0.15 2.33
N VAL A 82 -8.81 1.25 1.66
CA VAL A 82 -8.51 1.26 0.24
C VAL A 82 -7.31 2.16 -0.06
N ARG A 83 -6.40 1.66 -0.87
CA ARG A 83 -5.40 2.46 -1.56
C ARG A 83 -5.99 2.84 -2.92
N PHE A 84 -6.45 4.10 -3.04
CA PHE A 84 -7.19 4.62 -4.18
C PHE A 84 -6.24 5.27 -5.17
N LEU A 85 -6.13 4.69 -6.36
CA LEU A 85 -5.25 5.16 -7.42
C LEU A 85 -5.77 6.46 -8.05
N ILE A 86 -4.94 7.49 -8.03
CA ILE A 86 -5.07 8.73 -8.81
C ILE A 86 -3.83 8.89 -9.71
N SER A 87 -3.86 9.75 -10.69
CA SER A 87 -2.69 9.96 -11.56
C SER A 87 -2.37 11.43 -11.74
N TRP A 88 -1.09 11.77 -11.86
CA TRP A 88 -0.65 13.14 -12.11
C TRP A 88 -1.27 13.71 -13.39
N ARG A 89 -1.35 12.92 -14.48
CA ARG A 89 -1.99 13.35 -15.74
C ARG A 89 -3.44 13.78 -15.59
N SER A 90 -4.17 13.12 -14.67
CA SER A 90 -5.58 13.42 -14.44
C SER A 90 -5.77 14.60 -13.49
N VAL A 91 -4.85 14.78 -12.54
CA VAL A 91 -4.83 15.92 -11.62
C VAL A 91 -4.39 17.21 -12.36
N GLU A 92 -3.32 17.14 -13.16
CA GLU A 92 -2.73 18.29 -13.88
C GLU A 92 -2.62 17.98 -15.38
N PRO A 93 -3.75 18.00 -16.13
CA PRO A 93 -3.78 17.67 -17.57
C PRO A 93 -2.99 18.66 -18.45
N GLU A 94 -2.89 19.90 -18.02
CA GLU A 94 -2.09 20.96 -18.66
C GLU A 94 -1.22 21.65 -17.60
N PRO A 95 -0.04 22.19 -17.93
CA PRO A 95 0.87 22.79 -16.96
C PRO A 95 0.19 23.87 -16.10
N GLY A 96 0.12 23.66 -14.78
CA GLY A 96 -0.48 24.58 -13.82
C GLY A 96 -2.02 24.60 -13.82
N VAL A 97 -2.68 23.71 -14.57
CA VAL A 97 -4.15 23.58 -14.60
C VAL A 97 -4.56 22.30 -13.86
N TYR A 98 -5.19 22.47 -12.69
CA TYR A 98 -5.65 21.35 -11.86
C TYR A 98 -7.12 21.07 -12.10
N SER A 99 -7.45 19.82 -12.50
CA SER A 99 -8.79 19.40 -12.88
C SER A 99 -9.71 19.24 -11.68
N GLN A 100 -10.53 20.25 -11.41
CA GLN A 100 -11.55 20.15 -10.36
C GLN A 100 -12.59 19.06 -10.68
N GLU A 101 -12.95 18.90 -11.97
CA GLU A 101 -13.87 17.85 -12.41
C GLU A 101 -13.35 16.45 -12.05
N TYR A 102 -12.04 16.20 -12.25
CA TYR A 102 -11.44 14.93 -11.85
C TYR A 102 -11.46 14.75 -10.33
N LEU A 103 -11.03 15.78 -9.59
CA LEU A 103 -11.00 15.74 -8.12
C LEU A 103 -12.39 15.58 -7.50
N ASP A 104 -13.43 16.15 -8.11
CA ASP A 104 -14.83 15.96 -7.66
C ASP A 104 -15.29 14.52 -7.88
N ARG A 105 -14.90 13.88 -8.98
CA ARG A 105 -15.18 12.45 -9.18
C ARG A 105 -14.41 11.54 -8.24
N VAL A 106 -13.15 11.87 -7.93
CA VAL A 106 -12.41 11.15 -6.89
C VAL A 106 -13.13 11.30 -5.55
N ALA A 107 -13.59 12.51 -5.20
CA ALA A 107 -14.33 12.75 -3.96
C ALA A 107 -15.64 11.94 -3.89
N GLU A 108 -16.39 11.85 -4.98
CA GLU A 108 -17.58 10.96 -5.05
C GLU A 108 -17.23 9.51 -4.71
N ARG A 109 -16.11 9.00 -5.23
CA ARG A 109 -15.66 7.62 -4.90
C ARG A 109 -15.18 7.51 -3.45
N VAL A 110 -14.50 8.51 -2.94
CA VAL A 110 -14.12 8.58 -1.52
C VAL A 110 -15.36 8.55 -0.62
N ASP A 111 -16.42 9.26 -0.98
CA ASP A 111 -17.69 9.24 -0.24
C ASP A 111 -18.33 7.83 -0.24
N TRP A 112 -18.26 7.09 -1.34
CA TRP A 112 -18.73 5.68 -1.38
C TRP A 112 -18.00 4.80 -0.35
N TYR A 113 -16.68 4.97 -0.21
CA TYR A 113 -15.89 4.26 0.80
C TYR A 113 -16.21 4.76 2.22
N ALA A 114 -16.32 6.08 2.40
CA ALA A 114 -16.62 6.71 3.68
C ALA A 114 -17.98 6.24 4.25
N ASP A 115 -19.02 6.13 3.40
CA ASP A 115 -20.34 5.65 3.79
C ASP A 115 -20.31 4.20 4.31
N ARG A 116 -19.27 3.44 3.98
CA ARG A 116 -19.03 2.06 4.45
C ARG A 116 -17.98 1.97 5.56
N GLY A 117 -17.51 3.12 6.07
CA GLY A 117 -16.56 3.19 7.18
C GLY A 117 -15.13 2.77 6.81
N TYR A 118 -14.74 2.99 5.56
CA TYR A 118 -13.36 2.77 5.12
C TYR A 118 -12.47 3.97 5.42
N SER A 119 -11.20 3.67 5.65
CA SER A 119 -10.09 4.62 5.55
C SER A 119 -9.55 4.62 4.13
N VAL A 120 -9.34 5.79 3.54
CA VAL A 120 -8.86 5.94 2.16
C VAL A 120 -7.45 6.50 2.17
N MET A 121 -6.53 5.87 1.45
CA MET A 121 -5.23 6.41 1.09
C MET A 121 -5.25 6.75 -0.40
N LEU A 122 -5.05 8.02 -0.74
CA LEU A 122 -4.91 8.44 -2.14
C LEU A 122 -3.49 8.17 -2.59
N ASP A 123 -3.32 7.43 -3.68
CA ASP A 123 -2.04 7.03 -4.24
C ASP A 123 -1.79 7.74 -5.59
N MET A 124 -0.74 8.54 -5.68
CA MET A 124 -0.30 9.09 -6.97
C MET A 124 0.42 8.01 -7.77
N HIS A 125 -0.39 7.26 -8.51
CA HIS A 125 0.03 6.06 -9.20
C HIS A 125 0.75 6.35 -10.52
N GLN A 126 1.81 5.63 -10.74
CA GLN A 126 2.55 5.57 -12.00
C GLN A 126 3.12 4.18 -12.24
N ASP A 127 3.14 3.76 -13.51
CA ASP A 127 3.98 2.69 -14.02
C ASP A 127 4.69 3.20 -15.26
N LEU A 128 6.00 2.95 -15.37
CA LEU A 128 6.83 3.37 -16.49
C LEU A 128 6.78 4.90 -16.75
N TYR A 129 6.50 5.69 -15.70
CA TYR A 129 6.39 7.14 -15.73
C TYR A 129 5.12 7.68 -16.41
N SER A 130 4.79 7.26 -17.64
CA SER A 130 3.71 7.87 -18.45
C SER A 130 3.22 6.94 -19.55
N SER A 131 1.93 7.01 -19.90
CA SER A 131 1.39 6.37 -21.09
C SER A 131 1.91 6.98 -22.42
N ALA A 132 2.50 8.17 -22.38
CA ALA A 132 3.09 8.80 -23.55
C ALA A 132 4.47 8.20 -23.96
N ILE A 133 5.02 7.29 -23.16
CA ILE A 133 6.33 6.69 -23.40
C ILE A 133 6.27 5.53 -24.39
N THR A 134 5.33 4.62 -24.23
CA THR A 134 5.25 3.42 -25.05
C THR A 134 4.59 3.71 -26.40
N PRO A 135 5.06 3.12 -27.51
CA PRO A 135 4.49 3.39 -28.84
C PRO A 135 2.99 3.13 -28.95
N SER A 136 2.49 2.13 -28.20
CA SER A 136 1.07 1.77 -28.16
C SER A 136 0.26 2.55 -27.09
N GLY A 137 0.93 3.34 -26.23
CA GLY A 137 0.31 3.93 -25.02
C GLY A 137 -0.11 2.91 -23.98
N GLN A 138 0.22 1.63 -24.18
CA GLN A 138 -0.06 0.54 -23.25
C GLN A 138 1.05 0.43 -22.20
N ASN A 139 0.71 -0.15 -21.06
CA ASN A 139 1.59 -0.47 -19.93
C ASN A 139 2.10 0.73 -19.11
N GLY A 140 2.18 1.95 -19.66
CA GLY A 140 2.57 3.14 -18.90
C GLY A 140 1.37 3.96 -18.43
N ASN A 141 1.49 4.59 -17.26
CA ASN A 141 0.53 5.55 -16.72
C ASN A 141 1.24 6.52 -15.76
N GLY A 142 0.56 7.53 -15.26
CA GLY A 142 1.07 8.46 -14.25
C GLY A 142 1.23 9.87 -14.79
N ALA A 143 2.42 10.24 -15.28
CA ALA A 143 2.72 11.60 -15.70
C ALA A 143 1.98 12.02 -16.98
N PRO A 144 1.60 13.31 -17.10
CA PRO A 144 1.02 13.85 -18.32
C PRO A 144 2.04 13.92 -19.46
N ALA A 145 1.55 13.91 -20.71
CA ALA A 145 2.40 13.94 -21.89
C ALA A 145 3.30 15.18 -21.95
N TRP A 146 2.81 16.35 -21.50
CA TRP A 146 3.58 17.59 -21.46
C TRP A 146 4.79 17.54 -20.50
N ALA A 147 4.75 16.67 -19.47
CA ALA A 147 5.84 16.46 -18.53
C ALA A 147 6.76 15.29 -18.92
N THR A 148 6.57 14.68 -20.10
CA THR A 148 7.26 13.47 -20.53
C THR A 148 8.30 13.77 -21.60
N TYR A 149 9.58 13.76 -21.25
CA TYR A 149 10.70 14.12 -22.13
C TYR A 149 11.65 12.95 -22.33
N LEU A 150 11.68 12.39 -23.52
CA LEU A 150 12.55 11.26 -23.92
C LEU A 150 13.87 11.72 -24.55
N ASP A 151 14.02 13.01 -24.86
CA ASP A 151 15.17 13.59 -25.60
C ASP A 151 15.48 12.87 -26.92
N GLY A 152 14.46 12.31 -27.57
CA GLY A 152 14.62 11.56 -28.82
C GLY A 152 15.20 10.13 -28.64
N LEU A 153 15.36 9.66 -27.40
CA LEU A 153 15.80 8.28 -27.16
C LEU A 153 14.66 7.28 -27.44
N PRO A 154 14.99 6.11 -27.99
CA PRO A 154 13.98 5.14 -28.39
C PRO A 154 13.38 4.42 -27.20
N VAL A 155 12.15 3.90 -27.40
CA VAL A 155 11.50 2.88 -26.59
C VAL A 155 11.11 1.76 -27.53
N GLY A 156 11.67 0.57 -27.32
CA GLY A 156 11.36 -0.63 -28.11
C GLY A 156 10.10 -1.31 -27.62
N ASP A 157 9.64 -2.31 -28.38
CA ASP A 157 8.59 -3.21 -27.94
C ASP A 157 9.19 -4.35 -27.12
N ASN A 158 8.59 -4.64 -25.98
CA ASN A 158 9.00 -5.73 -25.08
C ASN A 158 7.82 -6.68 -24.82
N ASP A 159 8.11 -7.99 -24.79
CA ASP A 159 7.13 -9.04 -24.44
C ASP A 159 6.76 -9.01 -22.94
N MET A 160 7.62 -8.47 -22.10
CA MET A 160 7.44 -8.34 -20.65
C MET A 160 7.44 -6.85 -20.29
N TRP A 161 6.42 -6.42 -19.58
CA TRP A 161 6.23 -5.00 -19.27
C TRP A 161 7.36 -4.45 -18.36
N GLU A 162 7.90 -5.25 -17.46
CA GLU A 162 8.99 -4.87 -16.57
C GLU A 162 10.27 -4.51 -17.33
N MET A 163 10.46 -5.10 -18.51
CA MET A 163 11.64 -4.81 -19.34
C MET A 163 11.63 -3.41 -19.93
N TYR A 164 10.46 -2.76 -19.98
CA TYR A 164 10.39 -1.35 -20.40
C TYR A 164 11.17 -0.40 -19.48
N TYR A 165 11.33 -0.74 -18.18
CA TYR A 165 12.19 0.05 -17.28
C TYR A 165 13.66 0.11 -17.71
N LEU A 166 14.11 -0.80 -18.57
CA LEU A 166 15.47 -0.81 -19.12
C LEU A 166 15.57 -0.07 -20.46
N GLU A 167 14.45 0.41 -21.02
CA GLU A 167 14.46 1.14 -22.28
C GLU A 167 15.06 2.54 -22.13
N PRO A 168 15.92 2.97 -23.06
CA PRO A 168 16.61 4.25 -22.96
C PRO A 168 15.67 5.46 -22.82
N GLY A 169 14.53 5.46 -23.50
CA GLY A 169 13.53 6.53 -23.40
C GLY A 169 12.85 6.56 -22.06
N VAL A 170 12.53 5.40 -21.46
CA VAL A 170 11.94 5.31 -20.11
C VAL A 170 12.92 5.81 -19.06
N ILE A 171 14.16 5.32 -19.07
CA ILE A 171 15.23 5.82 -18.19
C ILE A 171 15.36 7.34 -18.30
N ARG A 172 15.36 7.87 -19.54
CA ARG A 172 15.51 9.31 -19.78
C ARG A 172 14.32 10.13 -19.27
N ALA A 173 13.09 9.62 -19.34
CA ALA A 173 11.93 10.31 -18.78
C ALA A 173 12.07 10.49 -17.26
N PHE A 174 12.49 9.45 -16.55
CA PHE A 174 12.79 9.53 -15.12
C PHE A 174 13.99 10.44 -14.83
N ASP A 175 15.08 10.34 -15.59
CA ASP A 175 16.24 11.24 -15.44
C ASP A 175 15.85 12.72 -15.60
N ASN A 176 14.95 13.04 -16.52
CA ASN A 176 14.43 14.40 -16.70
C ASN A 176 13.51 14.80 -15.54
N PHE A 177 12.66 13.91 -15.05
CA PHE A 177 11.83 14.17 -13.86
C PHE A 177 12.67 14.46 -12.62
N TRP A 178 13.69 13.66 -12.34
CA TRP A 178 14.62 13.86 -11.22
C TRP A 178 15.60 15.01 -11.48
N ASN A 179 15.54 15.63 -12.65
CA ASN A 179 16.45 16.69 -13.11
C ASN A 179 17.94 16.29 -13.03
N THR A 180 18.27 15.01 -13.15
CA THR A 180 19.67 14.55 -13.24
C THR A 180 20.34 15.01 -14.53
N THR A 181 19.55 15.31 -15.56
CA THR A 181 20.01 15.91 -16.83
C THR A 181 20.25 17.42 -16.75
N GLY A 182 19.75 18.09 -15.70
CA GLY A 182 19.81 19.55 -15.54
C GLY A 182 18.89 20.34 -16.46
N LYS A 183 17.92 19.68 -17.17
CA LYS A 183 17.10 20.30 -18.19
C LYS A 183 15.70 20.70 -17.72
N HIS A 184 15.16 19.98 -16.73
CA HIS A 184 13.75 20.08 -16.33
C HIS A 184 13.61 20.25 -14.81
N PRO A 185 14.15 21.33 -14.20
CA PRO A 185 14.06 21.56 -12.75
C PRO A 185 12.61 21.82 -12.28
N GLU A 186 11.70 22.20 -13.21
CA GLU A 186 10.31 22.53 -12.93
C GLU A 186 9.43 21.32 -12.63
N LEU A 187 9.77 20.10 -13.10
CA LEU A 187 8.88 18.95 -13.04
C LEU A 187 8.52 18.52 -11.61
N THR A 188 9.48 18.53 -10.71
CA THR A 188 9.21 18.20 -9.30
C THR A 188 8.40 19.28 -8.60
N ASP A 189 8.45 20.54 -9.04
CA ASP A 189 7.60 21.62 -8.52
C ASP A 189 6.15 21.43 -8.99
N HIS A 190 5.94 21.08 -10.26
CA HIS A 190 4.62 20.71 -10.77
C HIS A 190 4.03 19.52 -10.00
N TYR A 191 4.81 18.46 -9.78
CA TYR A 191 4.36 17.29 -9.04
C TYR A 191 3.94 17.63 -7.62
N ALA A 192 4.73 18.42 -6.90
CA ALA A 192 4.41 18.86 -5.55
C ALA A 192 3.16 19.76 -5.53
N ASN A 193 2.99 20.63 -6.52
CA ASN A 193 1.79 21.48 -6.66
C ASN A 193 0.54 20.67 -7.04
N ALA A 194 0.67 19.61 -7.84
CA ALA A 194 -0.43 18.67 -8.10
C ALA A 194 -0.90 18.01 -6.79
N TRP A 195 0.02 17.57 -5.94
CA TRP A 195 -0.30 17.07 -4.61
C TRP A 195 -0.94 18.13 -3.71
N ARG A 196 -0.47 19.38 -3.75
CA ARG A 196 -1.11 20.46 -3.00
C ARG A 196 -2.57 20.66 -3.45
N ALA A 197 -2.87 20.57 -4.75
CA ALA A 197 -4.24 20.66 -5.25
C ALA A 197 -5.11 19.49 -4.79
N VAL A 198 -4.57 18.25 -4.76
CA VAL A 198 -5.26 17.10 -4.18
C VAL A 198 -5.52 17.33 -2.69
N ALA A 199 -4.49 17.71 -1.93
CA ALA A 199 -4.61 17.93 -0.50
C ALA A 199 -5.60 19.06 -0.15
N GLU A 200 -5.63 20.13 -0.93
CA GLU A 200 -6.61 21.23 -0.76
C GLU A 200 -8.07 20.74 -0.95
N ARG A 201 -8.31 19.78 -1.86
CA ARG A 201 -9.65 19.20 -2.08
C ARG A 201 -10.08 18.28 -0.95
N PHE A 202 -9.14 17.58 -0.31
CA PHE A 202 -9.45 16.55 0.68
C PHE A 202 -9.13 16.95 2.13
N ALA A 203 -8.52 18.12 2.36
CA ALA A 203 -8.22 18.62 3.72
C ALA A 203 -9.46 18.58 4.62
N GLY A 204 -9.30 17.96 5.79
CA GLY A 204 -10.39 17.81 6.76
C GLY A 204 -11.44 16.74 6.43
N ASN A 205 -11.26 15.94 5.37
CA ASN A 205 -12.11 14.76 5.14
C ASN A 205 -11.62 13.59 6.02
N PRO A 206 -12.38 13.16 7.03
CA PRO A 206 -11.93 12.16 7.99
C PRO A 206 -11.75 10.75 7.37
N ALA A 207 -12.33 10.50 6.20
CA ALA A 207 -12.15 9.24 5.49
C ALA A 207 -10.78 9.18 4.79
N VAL A 208 -10.20 10.32 4.37
CA VAL A 208 -8.89 10.36 3.72
C VAL A 208 -7.79 10.41 4.79
N VAL A 209 -7.25 9.24 5.12
CA VAL A 209 -6.27 9.10 6.21
C VAL A 209 -4.82 9.32 5.77
N ALA A 210 -4.50 9.08 4.48
CA ALA A 210 -3.13 9.19 3.99
C ALA A 210 -3.05 9.59 2.50
N TYR A 211 -1.91 10.17 2.13
CA TYR A 211 -1.46 10.44 0.75
C TYR A 211 -0.20 9.62 0.48
N ASP A 212 -0.27 8.64 -0.42
CA ASP A 212 0.88 7.89 -0.90
C ASP A 212 1.55 8.68 -2.02
N LEU A 213 2.71 9.27 -1.68
CA LEU A 213 3.27 10.36 -2.46
C LEU A 213 3.72 9.97 -3.87
N MET A 214 4.11 8.71 -4.08
CA MET A 214 4.44 8.18 -5.41
C MET A 214 4.46 6.65 -5.39
N ASN A 215 3.65 6.03 -6.24
CA ASN A 215 3.74 4.60 -6.50
C ASN A 215 5.09 4.22 -7.08
N GLU A 216 5.74 3.22 -6.50
CA GLU A 216 6.90 2.51 -7.05
C GLU A 216 7.94 3.42 -7.75
N PRO A 217 8.59 4.35 -7.01
CA PRO A 217 9.56 5.24 -7.60
C PRO A 217 10.68 4.49 -8.33
N TYR A 218 11.09 5.02 -9.49
CA TYR A 218 12.22 4.51 -10.26
C TYR A 218 13.20 5.64 -10.56
N GLY A 219 14.47 5.42 -10.28
CA GLY A 219 15.47 6.49 -10.32
C GLY A 219 16.08 6.80 -11.70
N GLY A 220 15.66 6.10 -12.76
CA GLY A 220 16.32 6.23 -14.05
C GLY A 220 17.75 5.71 -14.03
N THR A 221 18.73 6.55 -14.29
CA THR A 221 20.16 6.18 -14.18
C THR A 221 20.66 6.11 -12.76
N LEU A 222 19.99 6.77 -11.80
CA LEU A 222 20.30 6.68 -10.37
C LEU A 222 19.51 5.54 -9.73
N GLN A 223 20.19 4.66 -9.00
CA GLN A 223 19.56 3.50 -8.39
C GLN A 223 19.98 3.32 -6.93
N GLY A 224 19.19 2.54 -6.19
CA GLY A 224 19.47 2.15 -4.81
C GLY A 224 19.55 3.34 -3.86
N SER A 225 20.38 3.21 -2.83
CA SER A 225 20.48 4.20 -1.76
C SER A 225 20.91 5.61 -2.22
N VAL A 226 21.59 5.74 -3.35
CA VAL A 226 21.97 7.05 -3.90
C VAL A 226 20.72 7.78 -4.43
N PHE A 227 19.85 7.08 -5.12
CA PHE A 227 18.58 7.61 -5.58
C PHE A 227 17.64 7.95 -4.42
N GLU A 228 17.45 6.98 -3.52
CA GLU A 228 16.49 7.13 -2.41
C GLU A 228 16.91 8.20 -1.41
N ALA A 229 18.18 8.23 -1.00
CA ALA A 229 18.70 9.23 -0.04
C ALA A 229 18.83 10.64 -0.65
N GLY A 230 18.85 10.74 -1.97
CA GLY A 230 19.01 12.01 -2.69
C GLY A 230 17.68 12.47 -3.31
N PRO A 231 17.51 12.29 -4.64
CA PRO A 231 16.34 12.85 -5.37
C PRO A 231 14.99 12.44 -4.80
N LEU A 232 14.82 11.16 -4.39
CA LEU A 232 13.53 10.66 -3.89
C LEU A 232 13.17 11.30 -2.53
N THR A 233 14.09 11.30 -1.57
CA THR A 233 13.85 11.98 -0.28
C THR A 233 13.59 13.47 -0.47
N ALA A 234 14.32 14.14 -1.39
CA ALA A 234 14.10 15.55 -1.69
C ALA A 234 12.71 15.82 -2.31
N LEU A 235 12.22 14.92 -3.18
CA LEU A 235 10.86 15.02 -3.72
C LEU A 235 9.82 14.87 -2.61
N TYR A 236 9.98 13.90 -1.73
CA TYR A 236 9.05 13.67 -0.61
C TYR A 236 9.01 14.86 0.33
N GLN A 237 10.16 15.45 0.68
CA GLN A 237 10.21 16.67 1.47
C GLN A 237 9.44 17.81 0.78
N LYS A 238 9.77 18.10 -0.50
CA LYS A 238 9.11 19.16 -1.28
C LYS A 238 7.60 18.95 -1.35
N THR A 239 7.15 17.72 -1.59
CA THR A 239 5.74 17.38 -1.71
C THR A 239 5.02 17.49 -0.36
N SER A 240 5.64 16.98 0.71
CA SER A 240 5.11 17.14 2.07
C SER A 240 4.96 18.61 2.44
N ASP A 241 5.99 19.44 2.18
CA ASP A 241 5.93 20.88 2.45
C ASP A 241 4.77 21.56 1.70
N ALA A 242 4.57 21.19 0.41
CA ALA A 242 3.47 21.72 -0.40
C ALA A 242 2.09 21.30 0.17
N ILE A 243 1.91 20.03 0.55
CA ILE A 243 0.70 19.52 1.20
C ILE A 243 0.44 20.27 2.50
N ARG A 244 1.44 20.46 3.35
CA ARG A 244 1.29 21.10 4.68
C ARG A 244 0.88 22.57 4.62
N THR A 245 0.96 23.21 3.45
CA THR A 245 0.41 24.56 3.26
C THR A 245 -1.12 24.59 3.30
N VAL A 246 -1.79 23.47 3.02
CA VAL A 246 -3.26 23.36 2.90
C VAL A 246 -3.87 22.28 3.79
N ASP A 247 -3.13 21.23 4.10
CA ASP A 247 -3.56 20.10 4.92
C ASP A 247 -2.49 19.75 5.98
N ARG A 248 -2.86 19.92 7.25
CA ARG A 248 -1.95 19.67 8.38
C ARG A 248 -2.16 18.32 9.06
N ASP A 249 -3.23 17.59 8.70
CA ASP A 249 -3.69 16.45 9.50
C ASP A 249 -3.58 15.11 8.81
N THR A 250 -3.71 15.05 7.49
CA THR A 250 -3.58 13.78 6.74
C THR A 250 -2.15 13.27 6.75
N TRP A 251 -1.97 11.95 6.92
CA TRP A 251 -0.66 11.31 6.89
C TRP A 251 -0.05 11.39 5.49
N VAL A 252 1.26 11.56 5.41
CA VAL A 252 2.02 11.41 4.16
C VAL A 252 2.77 10.09 4.17
N CYS A 253 2.61 9.33 3.10
CA CYS A 253 3.20 8.01 2.94
C CYS A 253 4.39 8.09 1.99
N VAL A 254 5.54 7.57 2.41
CA VAL A 254 6.76 7.53 1.61
C VAL A 254 7.05 6.09 1.20
N ALA A 255 7.07 5.84 -0.11
CA ALA A 255 7.38 4.54 -0.68
C ALA A 255 8.88 4.46 -1.07
N PRO A 256 9.54 3.30 -0.89
CA PRO A 256 10.89 3.08 -1.41
C PRO A 256 10.85 2.85 -2.92
N GLN A 257 12.01 2.84 -3.58
CA GLN A 257 12.07 2.38 -4.96
C GLN A 257 11.64 0.90 -5.05
N ALA A 258 10.82 0.56 -6.05
CA ALA A 258 10.32 -0.79 -6.23
C ALA A 258 11.43 -1.79 -6.56
N MET A 259 12.26 -1.43 -7.55
CA MET A 259 13.34 -2.32 -8.01
C MET A 259 14.40 -2.48 -6.91
N GLY A 260 14.35 -3.61 -6.26
CA GLY A 260 15.20 -3.96 -5.13
C GLY A 260 14.39 -4.17 -3.84
N THR A 261 13.69 -3.16 -3.34
CA THR A 261 12.95 -3.29 -2.07
C THR A 261 11.85 -4.35 -2.15
N ASN A 262 11.11 -4.45 -3.26
CA ASN A 262 10.12 -5.50 -3.50
C ASN A 262 10.72 -6.92 -3.46
N TRP A 263 12.03 -7.02 -3.63
CA TRP A 263 12.79 -8.29 -3.62
C TRP A 263 13.61 -8.49 -2.34
N GLY A 264 13.34 -7.69 -1.31
CA GLY A 264 13.97 -7.83 0.00
C GLY A 264 15.28 -7.08 0.20
N THR A 265 15.68 -6.15 -0.70
CA THR A 265 16.86 -5.31 -0.46
C THR A 265 16.54 -4.13 0.47
N PRO A 266 17.54 -3.61 1.20
CA PRO A 266 17.31 -2.46 2.09
C PRO A 266 17.02 -1.17 1.31
N SER A 267 16.16 -0.31 1.86
CA SER A 267 15.95 1.06 1.39
C SER A 267 17.03 2.02 1.92
N GLY A 268 17.29 3.05 1.15
CA GLY A 268 18.16 4.16 1.52
C GLY A 268 17.43 5.46 1.82
N LEU A 269 16.10 5.44 1.93
CA LEU A 269 15.29 6.61 2.29
C LEU A 269 15.79 7.29 3.56
N ARG A 270 15.63 8.62 3.62
CA ARG A 270 15.97 9.43 4.79
C ARG A 270 14.70 10.04 5.38
N PRO A 271 14.73 10.35 6.69
CA PRO A 271 13.63 11.09 7.31
C PRO A 271 13.35 12.38 6.55
N ILE A 272 12.07 12.73 6.47
CA ILE A 272 11.61 14.05 6.04
C ILE A 272 11.08 14.82 7.24
N ASP A 273 11.23 16.14 7.22
CA ASP A 273 10.66 17.00 8.24
C ASP A 273 9.17 17.21 7.94
N ASP A 274 8.31 16.99 8.93
CA ASP A 274 6.90 17.28 8.79
C ASP A 274 6.59 18.66 9.38
N ALA A 275 6.28 19.63 8.51
CA ALA A 275 6.07 21.04 8.86
C ALA A 275 4.72 21.29 9.56
N ARG A 276 4.30 20.38 10.44
CA ARG A 276 3.08 20.50 11.27
C ARG A 276 3.43 20.69 12.74
N ASP A 277 2.49 21.26 13.50
CA ASP A 277 2.60 21.31 14.95
C ASP A 277 2.22 19.95 15.55
N GLY A 278 3.03 19.42 16.46
CA GLY A 278 2.79 18.16 17.17
C GLY A 278 3.55 16.96 16.56
N GLU A 279 3.01 15.76 16.75
CA GLU A 279 3.65 14.52 16.27
C GLU A 279 3.67 14.45 14.74
N GLN A 280 4.76 13.93 14.20
CA GLN A 280 4.89 13.71 12.75
C GLN A 280 3.82 12.74 12.25
N ARG A 281 3.23 13.05 11.10
CA ARG A 281 2.31 12.18 10.39
C ARG A 281 2.91 11.70 9.07
N VAL A 282 4.03 10.99 9.19
CA VAL A 282 4.73 10.31 8.11
C VAL A 282 4.58 8.81 8.31
N ALA A 283 4.24 8.08 7.26
CA ALA A 283 4.16 6.62 7.24
C ALA A 283 5.10 6.05 6.16
N TYR A 284 5.48 4.80 6.28
CA TYR A 284 6.32 4.08 5.32
C TYR A 284 5.49 3.04 4.58
N CYS A 285 5.47 3.11 3.24
CA CYS A 285 4.58 2.33 2.39
C CYS A 285 5.37 1.45 1.39
N PRO A 286 6.06 0.39 1.87
CA PRO A 286 6.75 -0.54 0.98
C PRO A 286 5.78 -1.51 0.31
N HIS A 287 6.21 -2.07 -0.83
CA HIS A 287 5.56 -3.18 -1.53
C HIS A 287 6.41 -4.46 -1.40
N ILE A 288 5.80 -5.61 -1.69
CA ILE A 288 6.52 -6.88 -1.80
C ILE A 288 6.00 -7.72 -2.97
N TYR A 289 6.90 -8.02 -3.90
CA TYR A 289 6.67 -8.92 -5.02
C TYR A 289 7.91 -9.82 -5.19
N PRO A 290 7.98 -10.97 -4.47
CA PRO A 290 9.13 -11.85 -4.56
C PRO A 290 9.31 -12.37 -5.99
N LEU A 291 10.50 -12.19 -6.55
CA LEU A 291 10.79 -12.49 -7.94
C LEU A 291 10.36 -13.91 -8.41
N PRO A 292 10.49 -15.00 -7.62
CA PRO A 292 9.96 -16.29 -8.03
C PRO A 292 8.44 -16.32 -8.24
N MET A 293 7.68 -15.48 -7.49
CA MET A 293 6.23 -15.37 -7.65
C MET A 293 5.89 -14.60 -8.93
N ASP A 294 6.54 -13.45 -9.17
CA ASP A 294 6.37 -12.67 -10.40
C ASP A 294 6.66 -13.47 -11.66
N LEU A 295 7.60 -14.39 -11.58
CA LEU A 295 7.94 -15.28 -12.68
C LEU A 295 7.01 -16.51 -12.81
N GLY A 296 5.93 -16.58 -12.06
CA GLY A 296 4.94 -17.65 -12.12
C GLY A 296 5.40 -18.98 -11.49
N GLY A 297 6.38 -18.96 -10.59
CA GLY A 297 6.93 -20.15 -9.96
C GLY A 297 6.02 -20.79 -8.89
N GLY A 298 5.01 -20.07 -8.42
CA GLY A 298 4.14 -20.49 -7.33
C GLY A 298 4.85 -20.55 -5.98
N TYR A 299 4.09 -20.85 -4.92
CA TYR A 299 4.60 -20.91 -3.54
C TYR A 299 4.71 -22.36 -3.06
N THR A 300 5.55 -23.17 -3.74
CA THR A 300 5.79 -24.59 -3.46
C THR A 300 7.24 -24.97 -3.67
N GLY A 301 7.70 -26.04 -3.00
CA GLY A 301 9.03 -26.62 -3.21
C GLY A 301 10.16 -25.61 -3.03
N SER A 302 11.12 -25.57 -3.97
CA SER A 302 12.26 -24.64 -3.91
C SER A 302 11.88 -23.18 -4.13
N SER A 303 10.80 -22.89 -4.87
CA SER A 303 10.27 -21.54 -5.01
C SER A 303 9.81 -20.99 -3.67
N ARG A 304 9.04 -21.77 -2.88
CA ARG A 304 8.63 -21.39 -1.52
C ARG A 304 9.82 -21.04 -0.65
N THR A 305 10.89 -21.85 -0.65
CA THR A 305 12.09 -21.56 0.15
C THR A 305 12.73 -20.21 -0.21
N GLN A 306 12.78 -19.89 -1.51
CA GLN A 306 13.33 -18.60 -1.96
C GLN A 306 12.41 -17.42 -1.61
N VAL A 307 11.10 -17.61 -1.76
CA VAL A 307 10.10 -16.61 -1.40
C VAL A 307 10.12 -16.33 0.11
N ASP A 308 10.18 -17.37 0.95
CA ASP A 308 10.28 -17.21 2.40
C ASP A 308 11.53 -16.42 2.79
N ALA A 309 12.68 -16.72 2.19
CA ALA A 309 13.92 -15.99 2.43
C ALA A 309 13.81 -14.51 2.00
N THR A 310 13.09 -14.23 0.90
CA THR A 310 12.81 -12.86 0.45
C THR A 310 11.91 -12.13 1.44
N ILE A 311 10.83 -12.77 1.90
CA ILE A 311 9.90 -12.19 2.87
C ILE A 311 10.62 -11.87 4.18
N ASP A 312 11.45 -12.77 4.69
CA ASP A 312 12.19 -12.57 5.93
C ASP A 312 13.21 -11.41 5.82
N ALA A 313 13.93 -11.33 4.69
CA ALA A 313 14.84 -10.22 4.41
C ALA A 313 14.09 -8.90 4.27
N TRP A 314 12.98 -8.89 3.54
CA TRP A 314 12.09 -7.74 3.35
C TRP A 314 11.57 -7.24 4.71
N ARG A 315 11.00 -8.13 5.53
CA ARG A 315 10.49 -7.80 6.86
C ARG A 315 11.57 -7.10 7.71
N GLY A 316 12.75 -7.70 7.80
CA GLY A 316 13.85 -7.13 8.59
C GLY A 316 14.31 -5.77 8.07
N ASN A 317 14.34 -5.56 6.76
CA ASN A 317 14.72 -4.29 6.13
C ASN A 317 13.64 -3.22 6.29
N VAL A 318 12.36 -3.58 6.13
CA VAL A 318 11.23 -2.65 6.32
C VAL A 318 11.16 -2.14 7.76
N LEU A 319 11.25 -3.02 8.75
CA LEU A 319 11.26 -2.61 10.16
C LEU A 319 12.44 -1.69 10.49
N ARG A 320 13.62 -1.96 9.91
CA ARG A 320 14.79 -1.10 10.09
C ARG A 320 14.59 0.26 9.46
N THR A 321 14.07 0.32 8.23
CA THR A 321 13.79 1.57 7.54
C THR A 321 12.75 2.39 8.30
N ALA A 322 11.65 1.79 8.74
CA ALA A 322 10.64 2.47 9.54
C ALA A 322 11.22 3.07 10.84
N ALA A 323 12.11 2.34 11.52
CA ALA A 323 12.80 2.83 12.70
C ALA A 323 13.76 4.00 12.37
N GLU A 324 14.51 3.91 11.26
CA GLU A 324 15.42 4.97 10.79
C GLU A 324 14.67 6.23 10.34
N LEU A 325 13.45 6.09 9.83
CA LEU A 325 12.55 7.20 9.47
C LEU A 325 11.90 7.88 10.69
N GLY A 326 12.14 7.41 11.91
CA GLY A 326 11.60 7.97 13.14
C GLY A 326 10.56 7.08 13.82
N ASN A 327 10.63 5.76 13.61
CA ASN A 327 9.65 4.79 14.10
C ASN A 327 8.23 5.07 13.59
N VAL A 328 8.13 5.24 12.28
CA VAL A 328 6.88 5.57 11.58
C VAL A 328 5.98 4.34 11.42
N PRO A 329 4.64 4.52 11.27
CA PRO A 329 3.72 3.45 10.89
C PRO A 329 4.09 2.83 9.55
N ILE A 330 3.77 1.55 9.39
CA ILE A 330 4.01 0.79 8.16
C ILE A 330 2.67 0.44 7.52
N ILE A 331 2.53 0.68 6.23
CA ILE A 331 1.43 0.19 5.40
C ILE A 331 2.05 -0.61 4.25
N LEU A 332 1.81 -1.91 4.19
CA LEU A 332 2.12 -2.70 3.00
C LEU A 332 1.19 -2.24 1.88
N GLY A 333 1.70 -1.35 1.01
CA GLY A 333 0.92 -0.65 -0.02
C GLY A 333 0.47 -1.59 -1.13
N GLU A 334 1.31 -2.56 -1.48
CA GLU A 334 0.97 -3.60 -2.45
C GLU A 334 1.64 -4.93 -2.16
N PHE A 335 0.90 -5.98 -2.35
CA PHE A 335 1.33 -7.34 -2.66
C PHE A 335 0.17 -8.05 -3.35
N GLY A 336 0.45 -9.03 -4.15
CA GLY A 336 -0.58 -9.80 -4.86
C GLY A 336 0.04 -10.88 -5.72
N LEU A 337 -0.79 -11.66 -6.36
CA LEU A 337 -0.34 -12.69 -7.31
C LEU A 337 -1.52 -13.24 -8.12
N ASP A 338 -1.20 -13.98 -9.17
CA ASP A 338 -2.16 -14.86 -9.83
C ASP A 338 -2.53 -16.01 -8.88
N THR A 339 -3.76 -16.00 -8.36
CA THR A 339 -4.25 -16.98 -7.39
C THR A 339 -4.48 -18.38 -7.98
N THR A 340 -4.27 -18.57 -9.28
CA THR A 340 -4.26 -19.90 -9.91
C THR A 340 -2.93 -20.62 -9.72
N LEU A 341 -1.87 -19.92 -9.28
CA LEU A 341 -0.57 -20.52 -9.03
C LEU A 341 -0.61 -21.50 -7.85
N PRO A 342 0.18 -22.59 -7.91
CA PRO A 342 0.25 -23.54 -6.79
C PRO A 342 0.71 -22.87 -5.49
N GLY A 343 -0.03 -23.08 -4.39
CA GLY A 343 0.29 -22.53 -3.07
C GLY A 343 -0.06 -21.05 -2.91
N ALA A 344 -0.83 -20.45 -3.82
CA ALA A 344 -1.16 -19.04 -3.81
C ALA A 344 -1.78 -18.56 -2.48
N LEU A 345 -2.74 -19.29 -1.94
CA LEU A 345 -3.37 -18.91 -0.66
C LEU A 345 -2.42 -19.04 0.53
N ASP A 346 -1.53 -20.03 0.54
CA ASP A 346 -0.48 -20.13 1.57
C ASP A 346 0.47 -18.93 1.52
N TYR A 347 0.75 -18.41 0.31
CA TYR A 347 1.54 -17.19 0.16
C TYR A 347 0.78 -15.96 0.71
N VAL A 348 -0.51 -15.81 0.37
CA VAL A 348 -1.34 -14.72 0.89
C VAL A 348 -1.34 -14.74 2.41
N ASN A 349 -1.62 -15.90 3.03
CA ASN A 349 -1.60 -16.05 4.48
C ASN A 349 -0.22 -15.70 5.06
N ARG A 350 0.87 -16.15 4.43
CA ARG A 350 2.25 -15.82 4.87
C ARG A 350 2.53 -14.32 4.89
N ILE A 351 2.04 -13.58 3.89
CA ILE A 351 2.19 -12.12 3.85
C ILE A 351 1.34 -11.45 4.94
N TYR A 352 0.07 -11.87 5.12
CA TYR A 352 -0.77 -11.34 6.19
C TYR A 352 -0.18 -11.59 7.58
N ASP A 353 0.34 -12.80 7.85
CA ASP A 353 1.03 -13.11 9.11
C ASP A 353 2.24 -12.21 9.32
N THR A 354 3.04 -12.00 8.26
CA THR A 354 4.20 -11.10 8.31
C THR A 354 3.78 -9.66 8.63
N ALA A 355 2.71 -9.16 8.01
CA ALA A 355 2.18 -7.81 8.27
C ALA A 355 1.68 -7.67 9.71
N ARG A 356 0.98 -8.69 10.24
CA ARG A 356 0.55 -8.74 11.66
C ARG A 356 1.73 -8.68 12.62
N GLU A 357 2.77 -9.49 12.38
CA GLU A 357 4.00 -9.49 13.18
C GLU A 357 4.69 -8.13 13.18
N MET A 358 4.59 -7.38 12.09
CA MET A 358 5.17 -6.04 11.93
C MET A 358 4.30 -4.92 12.51
N GLY A 359 3.02 -5.16 12.78
CA GLY A 359 2.04 -4.13 13.10
C GLY A 359 1.69 -3.25 11.88
N ALA A 360 1.76 -3.81 10.68
CA ALA A 360 1.52 -3.09 9.42
C ALA A 360 0.06 -3.18 8.96
N GLY A 361 -0.44 -2.09 8.36
CA GLY A 361 -1.63 -2.13 7.52
C GLY A 361 -1.36 -2.87 6.21
N VAL A 362 -2.41 -3.32 5.53
CA VAL A 362 -2.29 -4.15 4.31
C VAL A 362 -3.24 -3.67 3.23
N SER A 363 -2.73 -3.56 1.99
CA SER A 363 -3.52 -3.34 0.77
C SER A 363 -3.15 -4.37 -0.29
N TYR A 364 -4.06 -5.29 -0.58
CA TYR A 364 -3.86 -6.35 -1.58
C TYR A 364 -4.00 -5.79 -3.01
N TRP A 365 -3.15 -6.21 -3.94
CA TRP A 365 -3.23 -5.91 -5.36
C TRP A 365 -3.86 -7.09 -6.11
N SER A 366 -5.09 -6.98 -6.61
CA SER A 366 -5.97 -5.83 -6.54
C SER A 366 -7.43 -6.29 -6.50
N ARG A 367 -8.35 -5.33 -6.48
CA ARG A 367 -9.78 -5.59 -6.54
C ARG A 367 -10.28 -6.02 -7.92
N ASP A 368 -9.42 -6.01 -8.95
CA ASP A 368 -9.81 -6.41 -10.30
C ASP A 368 -10.45 -7.81 -10.32
N PRO A 369 -11.49 -8.04 -11.16
CA PRO A 369 -11.97 -9.39 -11.39
C PRO A 369 -10.91 -10.25 -12.11
N GLY A 370 -10.98 -11.56 -11.92
CA GLY A 370 -10.10 -12.52 -12.56
C GLY A 370 -8.97 -13.04 -11.65
N PRO A 371 -7.86 -13.58 -12.22
CA PRO A 371 -6.88 -14.38 -11.47
C PRO A 371 -6.21 -13.69 -10.28
N TRP A 372 -6.09 -12.37 -10.30
CA TRP A 372 -5.45 -11.59 -9.24
C TRP A 372 -6.43 -11.12 -8.16
N GLY A 373 -7.73 -11.09 -8.46
CA GLY A 373 -8.73 -10.54 -7.59
C GLY A 373 -9.59 -11.57 -6.84
N PRO A 374 -10.51 -11.06 -6.00
CA PRO A 374 -11.37 -11.92 -5.18
C PRO A 374 -12.55 -12.53 -5.94
N TYR A 375 -12.86 -12.04 -7.15
CA TYR A 375 -14.01 -12.47 -7.93
C TYR A 375 -13.61 -12.78 -9.37
N GLU A 376 -14.35 -13.69 -10.01
CA GLU A 376 -14.29 -13.93 -11.44
C GLU A 376 -14.98 -12.80 -12.23
N GLU A 377 -14.78 -12.76 -13.55
CA GLU A 377 -15.41 -11.78 -14.45
C GLU A 377 -16.96 -11.84 -14.40
N ASP A 378 -17.54 -13.01 -14.12
CA ASP A 378 -18.97 -13.21 -13.96
C ASP A 378 -19.49 -12.93 -12.54
N GLY A 379 -18.60 -12.51 -11.66
CA GLY A 379 -18.86 -12.21 -10.25
C GLY A 379 -18.84 -13.43 -9.33
N ALA A 380 -18.50 -14.64 -9.76
CA ALA A 380 -18.35 -15.77 -8.85
C ALA A 380 -17.19 -15.53 -7.86
N GLU A 381 -17.35 -15.97 -6.61
CA GLU A 381 -16.28 -15.89 -5.61
C GLU A 381 -15.10 -16.81 -5.97
N ARG A 382 -13.91 -16.29 -5.77
CA ARG A 382 -12.67 -17.07 -5.79
C ARG A 382 -12.27 -17.48 -4.36
N ASN A 383 -11.40 -18.47 -4.25
CA ASN A 383 -10.90 -18.93 -2.95
C ASN A 383 -10.20 -17.82 -2.15
N LEU A 384 -9.75 -16.75 -2.82
CA LEU A 384 -9.14 -15.59 -2.18
C LEU A 384 -10.11 -14.91 -1.20
N VAL A 385 -11.42 -14.84 -1.49
CA VAL A 385 -12.41 -14.28 -0.56
C VAL A 385 -12.34 -14.96 0.80
N ALA A 386 -12.33 -16.30 0.82
CA ALA A 386 -12.28 -17.04 2.07
C ALA A 386 -10.94 -16.89 2.82
N ALA A 387 -9.84 -16.62 2.10
CA ALA A 387 -8.54 -16.37 2.71
C ALA A 387 -8.40 -14.96 3.30
N LEU A 388 -9.20 -14.00 2.80
CA LEU A 388 -9.19 -12.62 3.28
C LEU A 388 -10.28 -12.33 4.33
N ASP A 389 -11.31 -13.20 4.43
CA ASP A 389 -12.44 -13.07 5.36
C ASP A 389 -12.06 -13.60 6.75
N GLU A 390 -11.16 -12.89 7.45
CA GLU A 390 -10.68 -13.23 8.77
C GLU A 390 -11.15 -12.22 9.84
N PRO A 391 -11.34 -12.66 11.11
CA PRO A 391 -11.64 -11.74 12.19
C PRO A 391 -10.41 -10.87 12.53
N TYR A 392 -10.60 -9.58 12.76
CA TYR A 392 -9.50 -8.70 13.15
C TYR A 392 -9.99 -7.47 13.93
N PRO A 393 -9.14 -6.86 14.78
CA PRO A 393 -9.46 -5.59 15.43
C PRO A 393 -9.29 -4.45 14.40
N ARG A 394 -10.36 -3.71 14.08
CA ARG A 394 -10.35 -2.62 13.09
C ARG A 394 -9.78 -1.32 13.66
N ALA A 395 -10.12 -1.01 14.91
CA ALA A 395 -9.68 0.18 15.61
C ALA A 395 -9.55 -0.12 17.10
N ILE A 396 -8.41 0.19 17.69
CA ILE A 396 -8.08 -0.15 19.08
C ILE A 396 -7.96 1.12 19.93
N ALA A 397 -8.73 1.18 21.02
CA ALA A 397 -8.72 2.29 21.99
C ALA A 397 -7.50 2.21 22.93
N GLY A 398 -6.30 2.29 22.36
CA GLY A 398 -5.03 2.16 23.06
C GLY A 398 -3.88 1.82 22.13
N GLN A 399 -2.78 1.36 22.72
CA GLN A 399 -1.58 0.94 22.00
C GLN A 399 -1.63 -0.57 21.72
N PRO A 400 -1.78 -1.00 20.45
CA PRO A 400 -1.70 -2.42 20.09
C PRO A 400 -0.34 -3.02 20.48
N VAL A 401 -0.36 -4.29 20.92
CA VAL A 401 0.85 -5.06 21.23
C VAL A 401 0.99 -6.21 20.24
N ARG A 402 -0.07 -6.99 20.08
CA ARG A 402 -0.11 -8.10 19.10
C ARG A 402 -1.56 -8.50 18.84
N TRP A 403 -1.77 -9.18 17.73
CA TRP A 403 -3.01 -9.90 17.46
C TRP A 403 -2.77 -11.12 16.56
N ALA A 404 -3.64 -12.11 16.70
CA ALA A 404 -3.63 -13.30 15.87
C ALA A 404 -5.08 -13.77 15.66
N ALA A 405 -5.35 -14.32 14.50
CA ALA A 405 -6.62 -14.92 14.14
C ALA A 405 -6.41 -16.35 13.65
N ASP A 406 -7.28 -17.23 14.09
CA ASP A 406 -7.48 -18.57 13.56
C ASP A 406 -8.94 -18.68 13.04
N ALA A 407 -9.28 -19.82 12.45
CA ALA A 407 -10.59 -20.05 11.86
C ALA A 407 -11.78 -19.81 12.82
N ASP A 408 -11.58 -19.97 14.13
CA ASP A 408 -12.64 -19.88 15.17
C ASP A 408 -12.22 -19.04 16.38
N ARG A 409 -11.13 -18.26 16.26
CA ARG A 409 -10.61 -17.49 17.39
C ARG A 409 -9.87 -16.25 16.91
N LEU A 410 -10.19 -15.12 17.54
CA LEU A 410 -9.37 -13.91 17.50
C LEU A 410 -8.80 -13.67 18.90
N GLU A 411 -7.50 -13.47 19.01
CA GLU A 411 -6.85 -12.99 20.23
C GLU A 411 -6.04 -11.74 19.94
N PHE A 412 -6.21 -10.69 20.73
CA PHE A 412 -5.39 -9.49 20.62
C PHE A 412 -5.08 -8.89 21.98
N SER A 413 -3.88 -8.31 22.10
CA SER A 413 -3.42 -7.61 23.30
C SER A 413 -3.14 -6.15 22.99
N TYR A 414 -3.46 -5.26 23.92
CA TYR A 414 -3.16 -3.85 23.83
C TYR A 414 -3.06 -3.20 25.22
N VAL A 415 -2.40 -2.05 25.30
CA VAL A 415 -2.39 -1.21 26.48
C VAL A 415 -3.48 -0.14 26.31
N PRO A 416 -4.57 -0.19 27.13
CA PRO A 416 -5.67 0.78 26.99
C PRO A 416 -5.22 2.21 27.21
N ASN A 417 -5.70 3.13 26.37
CA ASN A 417 -5.58 4.57 26.60
C ASN A 417 -6.91 5.10 27.15
N LEU A 418 -6.96 5.37 28.45
CA LEU A 418 -8.18 5.77 29.16
C LEU A 418 -8.69 7.17 28.74
N SER A 419 -7.94 7.94 27.97
CA SER A 419 -8.40 9.21 27.40
C SER A 419 -9.24 9.02 26.14
N ILE A 420 -9.14 7.85 25.48
CA ILE A 420 -9.94 7.49 24.32
C ILE A 420 -11.31 6.99 24.80
N THR A 421 -12.36 7.72 24.46
CA THR A 421 -13.73 7.36 24.85
C THR A 421 -14.44 6.46 23.83
N ALA A 422 -13.99 6.48 22.58
CA ALA A 422 -14.49 5.60 21.53
C ALA A 422 -14.11 4.13 21.85
N PRO A 423 -15.01 3.16 21.61
CA PRO A 423 -14.73 1.75 21.86
C PRO A 423 -13.74 1.15 20.87
N THR A 424 -13.07 0.07 21.27
CA THR A 424 -12.36 -0.80 20.32
C THR A 424 -13.38 -1.48 19.41
N GLU A 425 -13.10 -1.55 18.12
CA GLU A 425 -13.92 -2.20 17.11
C GLU A 425 -13.25 -3.45 16.55
N VAL A 426 -14.04 -4.50 16.39
CA VAL A 426 -13.60 -5.81 15.89
C VAL A 426 -14.56 -6.25 14.78
N TYR A 427 -14.01 -6.63 13.64
CA TYR A 427 -14.77 -7.31 12.58
C TYR A 427 -14.82 -8.81 12.84
N LEU A 428 -15.99 -9.41 12.66
CA LEU A 428 -16.21 -10.85 12.85
C LEU A 428 -16.95 -11.43 11.63
N PRO A 429 -16.27 -12.26 10.81
CA PRO A 429 -16.86 -12.86 9.62
C PRO A 429 -18.11 -13.69 9.91
N VAL A 430 -19.08 -13.67 9.00
CA VAL A 430 -20.26 -14.55 9.13
C VAL A 430 -19.89 -16.03 8.98
N ARG A 431 -18.85 -16.33 8.18
CA ARG A 431 -18.39 -17.71 7.94
C ARG A 431 -17.92 -18.40 9.22
N THR A 432 -17.28 -17.63 10.12
CA THR A 432 -16.68 -18.16 11.35
C THR A 432 -17.46 -17.79 12.60
N PHE A 433 -18.26 -16.72 12.58
CA PHE A 433 -19.07 -16.26 13.72
C PHE A 433 -20.57 -16.15 13.37
N PRO A 434 -21.24 -17.21 12.87
CA PRO A 434 -22.61 -17.13 12.39
C PRO A 434 -23.59 -16.64 13.45
N ASP A 435 -23.47 -17.13 14.69
CA ASP A 435 -24.37 -16.83 15.82
C ASP A 435 -23.84 -15.71 16.74
N GLY A 436 -22.75 -15.02 16.31
CA GLY A 436 -22.09 -13.96 17.06
C GLY A 436 -21.00 -14.44 17.99
N PRO A 437 -20.41 -13.53 18.79
CA PRO A 437 -19.24 -13.82 19.62
C PRO A 437 -19.56 -14.13 21.07
N ASP A 438 -18.68 -14.94 21.68
CA ASP A 438 -18.38 -14.92 23.10
C ASP A 438 -17.04 -14.18 23.31
N VAL A 439 -16.93 -13.37 24.37
CA VAL A 439 -15.78 -12.48 24.61
C VAL A 439 -15.26 -12.68 26.02
N ASP A 440 -13.94 -12.84 26.14
CA ASP A 440 -13.20 -12.79 27.41
C ASP A 440 -12.17 -11.64 27.39
N GLY A 441 -11.89 -11.06 28.55
CA GLY A 441 -10.90 -9.99 28.72
C GLY A 441 -11.38 -8.57 28.46
N ALA A 442 -12.61 -8.37 27.95
CA ALA A 442 -13.21 -7.05 27.73
C ALA A 442 -14.72 -7.06 27.95
N HIS A 443 -15.31 -5.85 28.11
CA HIS A 443 -16.76 -5.70 28.19
C HIS A 443 -17.36 -5.46 26.81
N VAL A 444 -18.32 -6.30 26.39
CA VAL A 444 -19.09 -6.07 25.18
C VAL A 444 -19.95 -4.81 25.35
N ALA A 445 -19.70 -3.80 24.55
CA ALA A 445 -20.49 -2.59 24.50
C ALA A 445 -21.66 -2.75 23.52
N ASN A 446 -21.42 -3.36 22.36
CA ASN A 446 -22.44 -3.69 21.38
C ASN A 446 -21.95 -4.79 20.43
N TRP A 447 -22.89 -5.58 19.92
CA TRP A 447 -22.68 -6.45 18.76
C TRP A 447 -23.73 -6.14 17.70
N ASN A 448 -23.27 -5.80 16.51
CA ASN A 448 -24.14 -5.56 15.36
C ASN A 448 -23.98 -6.70 14.34
N PRO A 449 -24.97 -7.60 14.23
CA PRO A 449 -24.91 -8.73 13.29
C PRO A 449 -25.03 -8.32 11.81
N GLU A 450 -25.57 -7.13 11.50
CA GLU A 450 -25.69 -6.66 10.12
C GLU A 450 -24.36 -6.15 9.58
N THR A 451 -23.65 -5.32 10.37
CA THR A 451 -22.34 -4.79 9.98
C THR A 451 -21.18 -5.70 10.39
N ARG A 452 -21.46 -6.77 11.15
CA ARG A 452 -20.45 -7.71 11.67
C ARG A 452 -19.42 -7.04 12.59
N ILE A 453 -19.77 -5.92 13.21
CA ILE A 453 -18.91 -5.14 14.10
C ILE A 453 -19.27 -5.40 15.57
N LEU A 454 -18.27 -5.87 16.32
CA LEU A 454 -18.27 -5.97 17.77
C LEU A 454 -17.54 -4.75 18.34
N THR A 455 -18.18 -4.03 19.27
CA THR A 455 -17.54 -2.93 20.01
C THR A 455 -17.27 -3.34 21.45
N LEU A 456 -16.06 -3.04 21.91
CA LEU A 456 -15.55 -3.46 23.20
C LEU A 456 -15.05 -2.27 24.01
N ARG A 457 -15.25 -2.32 25.33
CA ARG A 457 -14.62 -1.42 26.30
C ARG A 457 -13.62 -2.17 27.14
N ALA A 458 -12.40 -1.67 27.21
CA ALA A 458 -11.38 -2.21 28.09
C ALA A 458 -11.77 -2.09 29.57
N PRO A 459 -11.27 -2.96 30.44
CA PRO A 459 -11.21 -2.71 31.87
C PRO A 459 -10.48 -1.38 32.14
N ALA A 460 -10.85 -0.69 33.24
CA ALA A 460 -10.21 0.55 33.64
C ALA A 460 -8.79 0.31 34.20
N THR A 461 -7.87 -0.06 33.31
CA THR A 461 -6.47 -0.36 33.63
C THR A 461 -5.53 0.33 32.63
N ARG A 462 -4.29 0.57 33.03
CA ARG A 462 -3.19 1.01 32.17
C ARG A 462 -2.18 -0.11 31.91
N GLN A 463 -2.48 -1.33 32.34
CA GLN A 463 -1.69 -2.51 32.02
C GLN A 463 -2.17 -3.13 30.73
N GLU A 464 -1.32 -3.90 30.08
CA GLU A 464 -1.70 -4.70 28.93
C GLU A 464 -2.91 -5.59 29.27
N VAL A 465 -3.87 -5.61 28.37
CA VAL A 465 -5.03 -6.51 28.42
C VAL A 465 -5.01 -7.41 27.21
N THR A 466 -5.41 -8.67 27.41
CA THR A 466 -5.62 -9.61 26.31
C THR A 466 -7.12 -9.85 26.17
N VAL A 467 -7.61 -9.76 24.96
CA VAL A 467 -9.01 -10.03 24.59
C VAL A 467 -9.04 -11.27 23.73
N THR A 468 -9.92 -12.20 24.07
CA THR A 468 -10.21 -13.37 23.25
C THR A 468 -11.66 -13.33 22.79
N VAL A 469 -11.87 -13.56 21.50
CA VAL A 469 -13.19 -13.63 20.86
C VAL A 469 -13.33 -14.98 20.18
N THR A 470 -14.37 -15.73 20.53
CA THR A 470 -14.70 -17.03 19.95
C THR A 470 -16.14 -17.06 19.46
N PRO A 471 -16.49 -17.90 18.48
CA PRO A 471 -17.89 -18.10 18.09
C PRO A 471 -18.73 -18.52 19.28
N ARG A 472 -19.97 -18.02 19.33
CA ARG A 472 -20.94 -18.48 20.31
C ARG A 472 -21.30 -19.93 20.01
N GLY A 473 -21.20 -20.80 21.02
CA GLY A 473 -21.53 -22.21 20.93
C GLY A 473 -23.04 -22.51 20.95
#